data_38c2504f8777f70b975dae8e216cb7a1
#
_entry.id   38c2504f8777f70b975dae8e216cb7a1
#
_cell.length_a   1.000
_cell.length_b   1.000
_cell.length_c   1.000
_cell.angle_alpha   90.00
_cell.angle_beta   90.00
_cell.angle_gamma   90.00
#
_symmetry.space_group_name_H-M   'P 1'
#
loop_
_entity.id
_entity.type
_entity.pdbx_description
1 polymer ?
#
loop_
_entity_poly.entity_id
_entity_poly.type
_entity_poly.pdbx_seq_one_letter_code
_entity_poly.pdbx_strand_id
1 'polypeptide(L)'
;MANNKLHSWIKNIRIEWGFDSMAAISRTAAFCSIVALGSMLCSCNDLMHDDLPSCDMGVDLQFKYDYNVQRADMFNDHVGGVSVFVYDQQGKFITRQDAYNSETSQPLKDHNYTMRLNLEPGKYRFVTFAFQKKYEKARTLNGAKFQIAIPQVGSDIKDLNVRLDRTSPNRRDAQNPDGNDPEDNPAVVENRSLPLDTLWHGLSDHLVEVKDLQVTKHTISLVRDTKQLTVRLHQLNEPTNINADDFSYQITDANGYINYDNSLLPDEELTYTPYKTWTTEFTTPEGTVQERTAHAALMFSRLVLHPVTENEKNAILSIWNKKTGEEVVRINLADCLAQGRGAFENMNYSAQEFLDREYDYKLDFFLKGDQWQYMQLGISILDWSKRIQRADL
;
A
#
# COMPACT_ATOMS: atom_id res chain seq x y z
N MET A 1 -47.32 -15.56 -38.35
CA MET A 1 -47.78 -16.83 -38.94
C MET A 1 -47.27 -17.92 -38.04
N ALA A 2 -48.12 -18.38 -37.16
CA ALA A 2 -48.82 -19.64 -37.10
C ALA A 2 -47.89 -20.77 -36.58
N ASN A 3 -48.04 -21.15 -35.34
CA ASN A 3 -49.10 -21.94 -34.69
C ASN A 3 -48.90 -23.48 -34.87
N ASN A 4 -48.93 -24.15 -33.70
CA ASN A 4 -49.38 -25.51 -33.45
C ASN A 4 -48.56 -26.72 -33.90
N LYS A 5 -48.13 -27.47 -32.86
CA LYS A 5 -48.51 -28.88 -32.67
C LYS A 5 -48.15 -29.38 -31.28
N LEU A 6 -49.07 -29.16 -30.37
CA LEU A 6 -49.26 -29.96 -29.12
C LEU A 6 -50.52 -30.77 -29.40
N HIS A 7 -50.50 -32.04 -29.16
CA HIS A 7 -51.54 -33.05 -29.03
C HIS A 7 -51.27 -34.30 -29.85
N SER A 8 -50.93 -35.31 -29.22
CA SER A 8 -51.52 -36.66 -29.34
C SER A 8 -50.54 -37.68 -28.77
N TRP A 9 -50.83 -38.24 -27.63
CA TRP A 9 -50.46 -39.61 -27.26
C TRP A 9 -51.06 -39.94 -25.87
N ILE A 10 -52.40 -39.95 -25.78
CA ILE A 10 -53.11 -40.66 -24.70
C ILE A 10 -54.24 -41.38 -25.40
N LYS A 11 -54.07 -42.69 -25.62
CA LYS A 11 -55.16 -43.64 -25.72
C LYS A 11 -54.60 -45.06 -25.69
N ASN A 12 -55.26 -45.86 -24.87
CA ASN A 12 -55.28 -47.32 -24.81
C ASN A 12 -54.34 -47.99 -23.84
N ILE A 13 -54.81 -48.07 -22.58
CA ILE A 13 -54.60 -49.26 -21.78
C ILE A 13 -55.97 -49.65 -21.23
N ARG A 14 -56.49 -50.82 -21.72
CA ARG A 14 -57.72 -51.47 -21.30
C ARG A 14 -57.34 -52.44 -20.21
N ILE A 15 -57.94 -52.30 -19.03
CA ILE A 15 -57.76 -53.22 -17.89
C ILE A 15 -58.85 -54.23 -17.93
N GLU A 16 -58.48 -55.52 -18.15
CA GLU A 16 -59.39 -56.64 -17.90
C GLU A 16 -59.16 -57.22 -16.51
N TRP A 17 -60.26 -57.32 -15.78
CA TRP A 17 -60.30 -57.93 -14.45
C TRP A 17 -60.66 -59.43 -14.63
N GLY A 18 -59.74 -60.30 -14.23
CA GLY A 18 -60.01 -61.68 -14.03
C GLY A 18 -59.94 -62.03 -12.52
N PHE A 19 -61.05 -62.39 -11.98
CA PHE A 19 -61.16 -63.00 -10.61
C PHE A 19 -60.71 -64.45 -10.70
N ASP A 20 -59.71 -64.84 -9.89
CA ASP A 20 -59.62 -66.17 -9.32
C ASP A 20 -58.68 -66.24 -8.12
N SER A 21 -59.22 -66.91 -7.10
CA SER A 21 -58.60 -67.54 -5.95
C SER A 21 -58.12 -66.77 -4.72
N MET A 22 -58.96 -66.86 -3.69
CA MET A 22 -58.74 -66.40 -2.29
C MET A 22 -57.62 -67.17 -1.51
N ALA A 23 -56.70 -67.86 -2.12
CA ALA A 23 -55.69 -68.65 -1.38
C ALA A 23 -54.30 -68.05 -1.31
N ALA A 24 -54.07 -66.84 -1.97
CA ALA A 24 -52.74 -66.17 -2.02
C ALA A 24 -52.58 -65.03 -1.02
N ILE A 25 -53.63 -64.63 -0.28
CA ILE A 25 -53.61 -63.38 0.52
C ILE A 25 -52.88 -63.55 1.87
N SER A 26 -52.66 -64.76 2.36
CA SER A 26 -52.00 -64.97 3.67
C SER A 26 -50.46 -64.98 3.61
N ARG A 27 -49.83 -65.20 2.45
CA ARG A 27 -48.35 -65.21 2.33
C ARG A 27 -47.75 -63.89 1.87
N THR A 28 -48.53 -63.10 1.19
CA THR A 28 -48.05 -61.76 0.72
C THR A 28 -48.14 -60.70 1.81
N ALA A 29 -49.12 -60.82 2.77
CA ALA A 29 -49.21 -59.90 3.92
C ALA A 29 -48.02 -60.03 4.88
N ALA A 30 -47.52 -61.27 5.09
CA ALA A 30 -46.34 -61.49 5.94
C ALA A 30 -45.05 -61.01 5.29
N PHE A 31 -44.92 -61.05 3.95
CA PHE A 31 -43.71 -60.55 3.20
C PHE A 31 -43.69 -59.02 3.11
N CYS A 32 -44.84 -58.39 2.93
CA CYS A 32 -44.94 -56.93 2.93
C CYS A 32 -44.69 -56.33 4.35
N SER A 33 -45.07 -57.05 5.44
CA SER A 33 -44.77 -56.60 6.80
C SER A 33 -43.30 -56.71 7.16
N ILE A 34 -42.57 -57.71 6.65
CA ILE A 34 -41.13 -57.86 6.87
C ILE A 34 -40.33 -56.83 6.03
N VAL A 35 -40.75 -56.51 4.81
CA VAL A 35 -40.14 -55.49 3.98
C VAL A 35 -40.40 -54.06 4.53
N ALA A 36 -41.59 -53.80 5.11
CA ALA A 36 -41.92 -52.54 5.75
C ALA A 36 -41.18 -52.33 7.10
N LEU A 37 -40.88 -53.38 7.87
CA LEU A 37 -40.04 -53.31 9.06
C LEU A 37 -38.53 -53.19 8.69
N GLY A 38 -38.10 -53.78 7.58
CA GLY A 38 -36.73 -53.67 7.09
C GLY A 38 -36.40 -52.27 6.51
N SER A 39 -37.38 -51.60 5.93
CA SER A 39 -37.21 -50.24 5.41
C SER A 39 -37.23 -49.14 6.50
N MET A 40 -37.72 -49.42 7.69
CA MET A 40 -37.62 -48.47 8.83
C MET A 40 -36.29 -48.52 9.57
N LEU A 41 -35.43 -49.54 9.31
CA LEU A 41 -34.08 -49.61 9.88
C LEU A 41 -32.97 -49.04 8.97
N CYS A 42 -33.30 -48.72 7.72
CA CYS A 42 -32.36 -48.06 6.82
C CYS A 42 -32.52 -46.52 6.76
N SER A 43 -33.45 -45.94 7.53
CA SER A 43 -33.71 -44.49 7.50
C SER A 43 -32.89 -43.67 8.52
N CYS A 44 -31.96 -44.31 9.26
CA CYS A 44 -31.12 -43.57 10.22
C CYS A 44 -29.75 -43.23 9.69
N ASN A 45 -29.42 -43.57 8.43
CA ASN A 45 -28.11 -43.17 7.89
C ASN A 45 -28.14 -41.87 7.04
N ASP A 46 -29.35 -41.42 6.66
CA ASP A 46 -29.50 -40.17 5.86
C ASP A 46 -29.75 -38.94 6.77
N LEU A 47 -29.93 -39.15 8.07
CA LEU A 47 -30.13 -38.06 9.05
C LEU A 47 -28.79 -37.59 9.70
N MET A 48 -27.64 -38.17 9.33
CA MET A 48 -26.32 -37.78 9.82
C MET A 48 -25.37 -37.25 8.72
N HIS A 49 -25.84 -37.11 7.51
CA HIS A 49 -25.19 -36.38 6.46
C HIS A 49 -26.12 -35.25 5.97
N ASP A 50 -26.60 -34.43 6.89
CA ASP A 50 -26.67 -33.04 6.54
C ASP A 50 -25.22 -32.65 6.28
N ASP A 51 -24.90 -32.33 5.04
CA ASP A 51 -23.81 -31.43 4.70
C ASP A 51 -24.11 -30.11 5.45
N LEU A 52 -23.84 -30.12 6.76
CA LEU A 52 -23.74 -28.86 7.49
C LEU A 52 -22.75 -28.05 6.71
N PRO A 53 -23.12 -26.87 6.17
CA PRO A 53 -22.17 -26.00 5.51
C PRO A 53 -20.98 -25.94 6.45
N SER A 54 -19.81 -26.27 5.96
CA SER A 54 -18.57 -26.26 6.75
C SER A 54 -18.61 -24.98 7.54
N CYS A 55 -18.69 -25.07 8.88
CA CYS A 55 -18.85 -23.90 9.70
C CYS A 55 -17.71 -22.96 9.32
N ASP A 56 -18.07 -21.85 8.69
CA ASP A 56 -17.12 -20.86 8.18
C ASP A 56 -16.25 -20.43 9.35
N MET A 57 -14.96 -20.75 9.29
CA MET A 57 -13.98 -20.29 10.27
C MET A 57 -12.84 -19.54 9.56
N GLY A 58 -12.14 -18.74 10.29
CA GLY A 58 -11.05 -17.90 9.77
C GLY A 58 -11.23 -16.43 10.07
N VAL A 59 -10.62 -15.59 9.25
CA VAL A 59 -10.61 -14.13 9.44
C VAL A 59 -11.10 -13.43 8.18
N ASP A 60 -12.00 -12.47 8.34
CA ASP A 60 -12.33 -11.45 7.36
C ASP A 60 -11.51 -10.20 7.66
N LEU A 61 -10.50 -9.92 6.85
CA LEU A 61 -9.71 -8.71 6.95
C LEU A 61 -10.34 -7.58 6.13
N GLN A 62 -10.54 -6.43 6.78
CA GLN A 62 -10.84 -5.17 6.16
C GLN A 62 -9.59 -4.28 6.18
N PHE A 63 -9.45 -3.42 5.19
CA PHE A 63 -8.33 -2.49 5.10
C PHE A 63 -8.84 -1.07 5.09
N LYS A 64 -8.09 -0.17 5.73
CA LYS A 64 -8.36 1.28 5.72
C LYS A 64 -7.06 2.04 5.51
N TYR A 65 -7.15 3.14 4.79
CA TYR A 65 -6.10 4.15 4.75
C TYR A 65 -6.65 5.46 5.33
N ASP A 66 -6.91 5.46 6.63
CA ASP A 66 -7.40 6.58 7.44
C ASP A 66 -6.29 7.23 8.28
N TYR A 67 -5.09 6.64 8.29
CA TYR A 67 -3.91 7.23 8.91
C TYR A 67 -3.27 8.26 7.96
N ASN A 68 -4.01 9.33 7.70
CA ASN A 68 -3.61 10.50 6.91
C ASN A 68 -4.09 11.78 7.59
N VAL A 69 -3.63 12.96 7.12
CA VAL A 69 -3.97 14.26 7.72
C VAL A 69 -5.46 14.62 7.53
N GLN A 70 -6.10 14.11 6.49
CA GLN A 70 -7.54 14.32 6.24
C GLN A 70 -8.42 13.46 7.14
N ARG A 71 -7.88 12.41 7.77
CA ARG A 71 -8.61 11.40 8.56
C ARG A 71 -9.77 10.74 7.80
N ALA A 72 -9.67 10.70 6.49
CA ALA A 72 -10.62 10.05 5.61
C ALA A 72 -10.06 8.70 5.17
N ASP A 73 -10.93 7.69 5.07
CA ASP A 73 -10.51 6.41 4.50
C ASP A 73 -10.36 6.56 2.99
N MET A 74 -9.13 6.49 2.52
CA MET A 74 -8.75 6.62 1.11
C MET A 74 -8.30 5.28 0.50
N PHE A 75 -8.56 4.16 1.17
CA PHE A 75 -8.09 2.85 0.71
C PHE A 75 -8.55 2.53 -0.70
N ASN A 76 -9.84 2.62 -0.96
CA ASN A 76 -10.43 2.23 -2.25
C ASN A 76 -9.99 3.13 -3.41
N ASP A 77 -9.60 4.38 -3.14
CA ASP A 77 -9.16 5.33 -4.16
C ASP A 77 -7.67 5.18 -4.51
N HIS A 78 -6.84 4.78 -3.55
CA HIS A 78 -5.39 4.82 -3.69
C HIS A 78 -4.73 3.44 -3.86
N VAL A 79 -5.30 2.38 -3.25
CA VAL A 79 -4.67 1.06 -3.20
C VAL A 79 -5.15 0.17 -4.34
N GLY A 80 -4.21 -0.35 -5.10
CA GLY A 80 -4.47 -1.26 -6.22
C GLY A 80 -3.98 -2.69 -6.01
N GLY A 81 -3.17 -2.92 -4.97
CA GLY A 81 -2.69 -4.25 -4.61
C GLY A 81 -2.39 -4.36 -3.12
N VAL A 82 -2.72 -5.49 -2.51
CA VAL A 82 -2.47 -5.81 -1.10
C VAL A 82 -1.85 -7.19 -1.00
N SER A 83 -0.80 -7.31 -0.18
CA SER A 83 -0.14 -8.57 0.20
C SER A 83 -0.18 -8.70 1.71
N VAL A 84 -0.87 -9.72 2.21
CA VAL A 84 -0.99 -10.02 3.65
C VAL A 84 -0.12 -11.22 4.00
N PHE A 85 0.79 -11.03 4.94
CA PHE A 85 1.66 -12.06 5.50
C PHE A 85 1.12 -12.49 6.86
N VAL A 86 0.86 -13.78 7.02
CA VAL A 86 0.24 -14.38 8.21
C VAL A 86 1.30 -15.05 9.05
N TYR A 87 1.35 -14.70 10.32
CA TYR A 87 2.25 -15.26 11.32
C TYR A 87 1.47 -15.85 12.49
N ASP A 88 1.98 -16.93 13.06
CA ASP A 88 1.42 -17.50 14.29
C ASP A 88 1.76 -16.63 15.53
N GLN A 89 1.30 -17.06 16.69
CA GLN A 89 1.55 -16.35 17.96
C GLN A 89 3.02 -16.34 18.37
N GLN A 90 3.86 -17.22 17.82
CA GLN A 90 5.32 -17.27 18.03
C GLN A 90 6.08 -16.42 17.01
N GLY A 91 5.38 -15.75 16.09
CA GLY A 91 5.97 -14.94 15.02
C GLY A 91 6.56 -15.78 13.89
N LYS A 92 6.07 -17.02 13.67
CA LYS A 92 6.50 -17.86 12.56
C LYS A 92 5.56 -17.68 11.35
N PHE A 93 6.17 -17.51 10.18
CA PHE A 93 5.43 -17.30 8.94
C PHE A 93 4.66 -18.56 8.53
N ILE A 94 3.38 -18.39 8.25
CA ILE A 94 2.47 -19.47 7.84
C ILE A 94 2.18 -19.40 6.36
N THR A 95 1.65 -18.26 5.90
CA THR A 95 1.19 -18.09 4.51
C THR A 95 1.11 -16.62 4.11
N ARG A 96 1.01 -16.38 2.81
CA ARG A 96 0.75 -15.08 2.21
C ARG A 96 -0.51 -15.15 1.36
N GLN A 97 -1.34 -14.11 1.43
CA GLN A 97 -2.47 -13.93 0.53
C GLN A 97 -2.42 -12.56 -0.13
N ASP A 98 -2.69 -12.54 -1.43
CA ASP A 98 -2.65 -11.33 -2.25
C ASP A 98 -4.04 -11.03 -2.81
N ALA A 99 -4.37 -9.74 -2.91
CA ALA A 99 -5.49 -9.23 -3.67
C ALA A 99 -5.05 -8.01 -4.48
N TYR A 100 -5.60 -7.85 -5.69
CA TYR A 100 -5.23 -6.73 -6.55
C TYR A 100 -6.33 -6.38 -7.54
N ASN A 101 -6.33 -5.12 -7.94
CA ASN A 101 -7.14 -4.63 -9.03
C ASN A 101 -6.49 -4.98 -10.38
N SER A 102 -7.31 -5.42 -11.32
CA SER A 102 -6.93 -5.68 -12.72
C SER A 102 -7.79 -4.86 -13.67
N GLU A 103 -7.55 -4.95 -14.95
CA GLU A 103 -8.38 -4.30 -15.97
C GLU A 103 -9.81 -4.84 -16.00
N THR A 104 -9.99 -6.12 -15.65
CA THR A 104 -11.27 -6.81 -15.70
C THR A 104 -11.97 -6.98 -14.35
N SER A 105 -11.26 -6.78 -13.25
CA SER A 105 -11.78 -6.93 -11.88
C SER A 105 -11.08 -5.98 -10.93
N GLN A 106 -11.84 -5.19 -10.20
CA GLN A 106 -11.31 -4.18 -9.27
C GLN A 106 -11.89 -4.36 -7.85
N PRO A 107 -11.62 -5.50 -7.20
CA PRO A 107 -12.23 -5.82 -5.91
C PRO A 107 -11.87 -4.80 -4.81
N LEU A 108 -10.65 -4.24 -4.83
CA LEU A 108 -10.21 -3.28 -3.81
C LEU A 108 -10.87 -1.90 -3.92
N LYS A 109 -11.63 -1.64 -4.99
CA LYS A 109 -12.47 -0.44 -5.11
C LYS A 109 -13.85 -0.58 -4.46
N ASP A 110 -14.23 -1.80 -4.08
CA ASP A 110 -15.46 -2.02 -3.34
C ASP A 110 -15.26 -1.64 -1.86
N HIS A 111 -16.05 -0.68 -1.37
CA HIS A 111 -16.01 -0.24 0.03
C HIS A 111 -16.40 -1.36 1.04
N ASN A 112 -17.02 -2.42 0.57
CA ASN A 112 -17.36 -3.59 1.38
C ASN A 112 -16.35 -4.73 1.22
N TYR A 113 -15.24 -4.49 0.51
CA TYR A 113 -14.24 -5.53 0.28
C TYR A 113 -13.70 -6.08 1.59
N THR A 114 -13.69 -7.42 1.68
CA THR A 114 -13.05 -8.17 2.74
C THR A 114 -12.18 -9.27 2.15
N MET A 115 -10.99 -9.45 2.70
CA MET A 115 -10.13 -10.58 2.35
C MET A 115 -10.39 -11.72 3.33
N ARG A 116 -10.95 -12.82 2.83
CA ARG A 116 -11.16 -14.03 3.63
C ARG A 116 -9.85 -14.81 3.72
N LEU A 117 -9.41 -15.09 4.95
CA LEU A 117 -8.32 -16.00 5.28
C LEU A 117 -8.89 -17.22 6.00
N ASN A 118 -8.77 -18.39 5.38
CA ASN A 118 -9.16 -19.66 5.98
C ASN A 118 -8.02 -20.13 6.90
N LEU A 119 -8.17 -19.89 8.19
CA LEU A 119 -7.18 -20.21 9.22
C LEU A 119 -7.82 -21.08 10.27
N GLU A 120 -7.06 -22.05 10.77
CA GLU A 120 -7.45 -22.89 11.91
C GLU A 120 -7.59 -22.06 13.19
N PRO A 121 -8.32 -22.55 14.21
CA PRO A 121 -8.40 -21.89 15.51
C PRO A 121 -7.00 -21.63 16.09
N GLY A 122 -6.75 -20.38 16.48
CA GLY A 122 -5.42 -19.95 16.95
C GLY A 122 -5.28 -18.45 17.07
N LYS A 123 -4.08 -17.98 17.36
CA LYS A 123 -3.76 -16.55 17.45
C LYS A 123 -2.75 -16.18 16.37
N TYR A 124 -3.07 -15.14 15.62
CA TYR A 124 -2.32 -14.75 14.44
C TYR A 124 -1.94 -13.28 14.46
N ARG A 125 -0.83 -12.95 13.80
CA ARG A 125 -0.43 -11.59 13.48
C ARG A 125 -0.41 -11.42 11.97
N PHE A 126 -0.91 -10.28 11.52
CA PHE A 126 -0.95 -9.91 10.11
C PHE A 126 -0.03 -8.73 9.86
N VAL A 127 0.88 -8.89 8.89
CA VAL A 127 1.67 -7.80 8.32
C VAL A 127 1.20 -7.59 6.89
N THR A 128 0.93 -6.36 6.52
CA THR A 128 0.36 -6.01 5.22
C THR A 128 1.27 -5.01 4.52
N PHE A 129 1.62 -5.30 3.27
CA PHE A 129 2.16 -4.31 2.35
C PHE A 129 1.16 -4.06 1.24
N ALA A 130 0.95 -2.79 0.90
CA ALA A 130 0.04 -2.41 -0.16
C ALA A 130 0.73 -1.46 -1.15
N PHE A 131 0.23 -1.45 -2.39
CA PHE A 131 0.80 -0.75 -3.54
C PHE A 131 -0.31 -0.13 -4.38
N GLN A 132 0.00 0.87 -5.21
CA GLN A 132 -0.94 1.38 -6.20
C GLN A 132 -1.25 0.36 -7.30
N LYS A 133 -0.30 -0.54 -7.56
CA LYS A 133 -0.42 -1.63 -8.53
C LYS A 133 -0.20 -2.96 -7.83
N LYS A 134 -0.58 -4.06 -8.49
CA LYS A 134 -0.16 -5.40 -8.06
C LYS A 134 1.35 -5.43 -7.86
N TYR A 135 1.83 -6.04 -6.76
CA TYR A 135 3.25 -6.07 -6.39
C TYR A 135 4.16 -6.53 -7.54
N GLU A 136 3.82 -7.60 -8.25
CA GLU A 136 4.62 -8.10 -9.36
C GLU A 136 4.67 -7.12 -10.54
N LYS A 137 3.60 -6.33 -10.78
CA LYS A 137 3.61 -5.25 -11.77
C LYS A 137 4.45 -4.06 -11.31
N ALA A 138 4.40 -3.70 -10.03
CA ALA A 138 5.27 -2.67 -9.47
C ALA A 138 6.74 -3.04 -9.67
N ARG A 139 7.10 -4.31 -9.50
CA ARG A 139 8.46 -4.82 -9.75
C ARG A 139 8.92 -4.76 -11.22
N THR A 140 8.03 -4.65 -12.17
CA THR A 140 8.37 -4.56 -13.61
C THR A 140 8.53 -3.13 -14.12
N LEU A 141 8.30 -2.11 -13.26
CA LEU A 141 8.49 -0.72 -13.63
C LEU A 141 9.97 -0.42 -13.90
N ASN A 142 10.22 0.48 -14.85
CA ASN A 142 11.56 0.98 -15.15
C ASN A 142 11.95 2.09 -14.16
N GLY A 143 12.23 1.75 -12.93
CA GLY A 143 12.60 2.69 -11.88
C GLY A 143 12.90 1.95 -10.60
N ALA A 144 13.34 2.66 -9.56
CA ALA A 144 13.58 2.07 -8.25
C ALA A 144 12.27 1.54 -7.65
N LYS A 145 12.35 0.42 -6.98
CA LYS A 145 11.22 -0.35 -6.46
C LYS A 145 11.46 -0.77 -5.04
N PHE A 146 10.37 -0.99 -4.33
CA PHE A 146 10.39 -1.64 -3.04
C PHE A 146 10.39 -3.16 -3.22
N GLN A 147 11.45 -3.82 -2.76
CA GLN A 147 11.61 -5.27 -2.79
C GLN A 147 11.24 -5.86 -1.44
N ILE A 148 10.20 -6.70 -1.41
CA ILE A 148 9.83 -7.43 -0.20
C ILE A 148 10.71 -8.68 -0.10
N ALA A 149 11.34 -8.90 1.06
CA ALA A 149 11.96 -10.17 1.40
C ALA A 149 10.86 -11.17 1.73
N ILE A 150 10.43 -11.95 0.73
CA ILE A 150 9.34 -12.93 0.90
C ILE A 150 9.82 -14.07 1.79
N PRO A 151 9.20 -14.29 2.98
CA PRO A 151 9.64 -15.29 3.93
C PRO A 151 9.31 -16.71 3.46
N GLN A 152 10.07 -17.68 3.95
CA GLN A 152 9.74 -19.09 3.83
C GLN A 152 8.87 -19.53 5.01
N VAL A 153 8.02 -20.56 4.81
CA VAL A 153 7.18 -21.11 5.89
C VAL A 153 8.04 -21.48 7.08
N GLY A 154 7.67 -21.01 8.27
CA GLY A 154 8.37 -21.22 9.53
C GLY A 154 9.48 -20.20 9.84
N SER A 155 9.84 -19.28 8.91
CA SER A 155 10.79 -18.19 9.19
C SER A 155 10.22 -17.19 10.21
N ASP A 156 11.09 -16.42 10.83
CA ASP A 156 10.72 -15.44 11.86
C ASP A 156 10.11 -14.19 11.22
N ILE A 157 9.19 -13.52 11.90
CA ILE A 157 8.59 -12.26 11.46
C ILE A 157 9.65 -11.17 11.21
N LYS A 158 10.77 -11.22 11.93
CA LYS A 158 11.89 -10.27 11.76
C LYS A 158 12.62 -10.44 10.42
N ASP A 159 12.41 -11.57 9.73
CA ASP A 159 12.97 -11.79 8.40
C ASP A 159 12.14 -11.06 7.30
N LEU A 160 10.92 -10.63 7.64
CA LEU A 160 10.07 -9.85 6.73
C LEU A 160 10.49 -8.38 6.77
N ASN A 161 10.97 -7.91 5.65
CA ASN A 161 11.39 -6.52 5.46
C ASN A 161 11.19 -6.08 4.02
N VAL A 162 11.30 -4.78 3.80
CA VAL A 162 11.23 -4.16 2.47
C VAL A 162 12.46 -3.31 2.25
N ARG A 163 13.11 -3.47 1.10
CA ARG A 163 14.27 -2.69 0.72
C ARG A 163 14.02 -1.94 -0.59
N LEU A 164 14.35 -0.65 -0.62
CA LEU A 164 14.28 0.17 -1.82
C LEU A 164 15.48 -0.14 -2.73
N ASP A 165 15.22 -0.37 -4.01
CA ASP A 165 16.26 -0.58 -5.03
C ASP A 165 17.16 0.64 -5.16
N ARG A 166 18.45 0.38 -5.26
CA ARG A 166 19.48 1.40 -5.40
C ARG A 166 20.68 0.89 -6.17
N THR A 167 21.47 1.80 -6.71
CA THR A 167 22.81 1.53 -7.19
C THR A 167 23.80 2.03 -6.14
N SER A 168 24.56 1.12 -5.54
CA SER A 168 25.60 1.45 -4.58
C SER A 168 26.93 1.58 -5.32
N PRO A 169 27.61 2.73 -5.28
CA PRO A 169 28.89 2.93 -5.97
C PRO A 169 30.00 2.02 -5.43
N ASN A 170 29.91 1.63 -4.16
CA ASN A 170 30.88 0.73 -3.50
C ASN A 170 30.61 -0.77 -3.76
N ARG A 171 29.64 -1.12 -4.61
CA ARG A 171 29.39 -2.51 -4.96
C ARG A 171 30.49 -3.01 -5.89
N ARG A 172 31.18 -4.10 -5.49
CA ARG A 172 32.06 -4.83 -6.40
C ARG A 172 31.24 -5.41 -7.54
N ASP A 173 31.38 -4.86 -8.71
CA ASP A 173 30.82 -5.36 -9.95
C ASP A 173 31.89 -5.44 -11.03
N ALA A 174 31.49 -5.80 -12.26
CA ALA A 174 32.44 -5.92 -13.38
C ALA A 174 33.10 -4.58 -13.77
N GLN A 175 32.50 -3.44 -13.39
CA GLN A 175 32.97 -2.10 -13.66
C GLN A 175 33.84 -1.53 -12.52
N ASN A 176 33.69 -2.05 -11.29
CA ASN A 176 34.46 -1.65 -10.10
C ASN A 176 34.91 -2.90 -9.30
N PRO A 177 35.87 -3.70 -9.83
CA PRO A 177 36.28 -4.96 -9.23
C PRO A 177 36.99 -4.80 -7.88
N ASP A 178 37.58 -3.64 -7.60
CA ASP A 178 38.32 -3.40 -6.36
C ASP A 178 37.45 -2.87 -5.22
N GLY A 179 36.25 -2.33 -5.54
CA GLY A 179 35.33 -1.75 -4.56
C GLY A 179 35.88 -0.57 -3.77
N ASN A 180 37.03 -0.03 -4.22
CA ASN A 180 37.72 1.09 -3.62
C ASN A 180 37.41 2.36 -4.41
N ASP A 181 36.18 2.86 -4.28
CA ASP A 181 35.94 4.25 -4.65
C ASP A 181 36.40 5.12 -3.47
N PRO A 182 37.34 6.05 -3.69
CA PRO A 182 37.92 6.86 -2.59
C PRO A 182 36.93 7.91 -2.04
N GLU A 183 35.76 8.06 -2.64
CA GLU A 183 34.70 8.94 -2.13
C GLU A 183 33.55 8.05 -1.63
N ASP A 184 33.14 8.24 -0.36
CA ASP A 184 31.91 7.67 0.21
C ASP A 184 30.68 8.31 -0.48
N ASN A 185 30.47 8.00 -1.75
CA ASN A 185 29.30 8.46 -2.47
C ASN A 185 28.07 7.67 -2.00
N PRO A 186 27.01 8.33 -1.56
CA PRO A 186 25.79 7.66 -1.16
C PRO A 186 25.19 6.86 -2.32
N ALA A 187 24.51 5.77 -1.98
CA ALA A 187 23.82 4.95 -2.96
C ALA A 187 22.70 5.78 -3.63
N VAL A 188 22.52 5.60 -4.93
CA VAL A 188 21.54 6.37 -5.72
C VAL A 188 20.27 5.54 -5.94
N VAL A 189 19.13 6.13 -5.63
CA VAL A 189 17.80 5.62 -5.99
C VAL A 189 17.50 6.03 -7.43
N GLU A 190 17.73 5.13 -8.37
CA GLU A 190 17.55 5.41 -9.80
C GLU A 190 16.07 5.36 -10.20
N ASN A 191 15.39 6.49 -10.13
CA ASN A 191 13.99 6.61 -10.52
C ASN A 191 13.75 6.66 -12.04
N ARG A 192 14.78 6.89 -12.86
CA ARG A 192 14.72 6.99 -14.34
C ARG A 192 13.62 7.93 -14.82
N SER A 193 13.48 9.08 -14.18
CA SER A 193 12.43 10.08 -14.44
C SER A 193 11.01 9.56 -14.28
N LEU A 194 10.80 8.55 -13.44
CA LEU A 194 9.50 8.00 -13.08
C LEU A 194 9.24 8.16 -11.57
N PRO A 195 7.99 8.41 -11.16
CA PRO A 195 7.64 8.39 -9.74
C PRO A 195 7.86 6.99 -9.16
N LEU A 196 8.21 6.90 -7.88
CA LEU A 196 8.23 5.64 -7.15
C LEU A 196 6.80 5.09 -7.05
N ASP A 197 6.66 3.75 -7.07
CA ASP A 197 5.39 3.16 -6.70
C ASP A 197 5.12 3.40 -5.21
N THR A 198 3.87 3.63 -4.87
CA THR A 198 3.53 3.98 -3.49
C THR A 198 3.49 2.72 -2.63
N LEU A 199 4.21 2.74 -1.52
CA LEU A 199 4.21 1.71 -0.49
C LEU A 199 3.34 2.15 0.69
N TRP A 200 2.48 1.25 1.15
CA TRP A 200 1.80 1.33 2.44
C TRP A 200 2.16 0.13 3.28
N HIS A 201 2.22 0.33 4.57
CA HIS A 201 2.45 -0.68 5.58
C HIS A 201 1.25 -0.76 6.53
N GLY A 202 0.91 -1.99 6.95
CA GLY A 202 -0.09 -2.24 7.98
C GLY A 202 0.31 -3.41 8.86
N LEU A 203 0.06 -3.28 10.15
CA LEU A 203 0.33 -4.32 11.14
C LEU A 203 -0.90 -4.47 12.03
N SER A 204 -1.32 -5.70 12.32
CA SER A 204 -2.33 -5.92 13.34
C SER A 204 -1.81 -5.42 14.69
N ASP A 205 -2.58 -4.57 15.36
CA ASP A 205 -2.23 -3.93 16.63
C ASP A 205 -2.07 -4.94 17.78
N HIS A 206 -2.74 -6.08 17.68
CA HIS A 206 -2.68 -7.20 18.62
C HIS A 206 -2.72 -8.54 17.88
N LEU A 207 -2.56 -9.64 18.62
CA LEU A 207 -2.79 -10.98 18.10
C LEU A 207 -4.30 -11.19 17.89
N VAL A 208 -4.69 -11.50 16.66
CA VAL A 208 -6.09 -11.77 16.30
C VAL A 208 -6.41 -13.22 16.59
N GLU A 209 -7.42 -13.45 17.41
CA GLU A 209 -7.87 -14.80 17.78
C GLU A 209 -8.90 -15.32 16.77
N VAL A 210 -8.58 -16.42 16.12
CA VAL A 210 -9.50 -17.20 15.30
C VAL A 210 -10.12 -18.26 16.21
N LYS A 211 -11.45 -18.24 16.30
CA LYS A 211 -12.22 -19.19 17.11
C LYS A 211 -12.79 -20.29 16.23
N ASP A 212 -13.02 -21.44 16.85
CA ASP A 212 -13.69 -22.54 16.18
C ASP A 212 -15.13 -22.14 15.80
N LEU A 213 -15.57 -22.60 14.63
CA LEU A 213 -16.93 -22.39 14.11
C LEU A 213 -17.37 -20.92 14.02
N GLN A 214 -16.43 -19.99 13.89
CA GLN A 214 -16.71 -18.56 13.82
C GLN A 214 -15.76 -17.83 12.90
N VAL A 215 -16.30 -16.86 12.16
CA VAL A 215 -15.51 -15.89 11.40
C VAL A 215 -15.15 -14.70 12.29
N THR A 216 -13.87 -14.45 12.46
CA THR A 216 -13.37 -13.25 13.14
C THR A 216 -13.24 -12.11 12.14
N LYS A 217 -13.71 -10.91 12.49
CA LYS A 217 -13.49 -9.70 11.68
C LYS A 217 -12.38 -8.87 12.29
N HIS A 218 -11.45 -8.41 11.46
CA HIS A 218 -10.37 -7.54 11.89
C HIS A 218 -10.09 -6.47 10.83
N THR A 219 -9.77 -5.25 11.27
CA THR A 219 -9.44 -4.13 10.38
C THR A 219 -7.97 -3.78 10.53
N ILE A 220 -7.27 -3.65 9.40
CA ILE A 220 -5.87 -3.21 9.34
C ILE A 220 -5.86 -1.78 8.81
N SER A 221 -5.34 -0.85 9.61
CA SER A 221 -5.09 0.53 9.20
C SER A 221 -3.71 0.62 8.55
N LEU A 222 -3.65 1.28 7.39
CA LEU A 222 -2.44 1.41 6.59
C LEU A 222 -1.80 2.78 6.79
N VAL A 223 -0.47 2.79 6.85
CA VAL A 223 0.37 3.98 6.86
C VAL A 223 1.09 4.07 5.52
N ARG A 224 1.13 5.25 4.92
CA ARG A 224 1.86 5.46 3.66
C ARG A 224 3.31 5.80 3.92
N ASP A 225 4.21 4.96 3.43
CA ASP A 225 5.66 5.12 3.60
C ASP A 225 6.30 5.95 2.47
N THR A 226 5.75 5.91 1.26
CA THR A 226 6.27 6.74 0.17
C THR A 226 5.77 8.17 0.30
N LYS A 227 6.71 9.12 0.36
CA LYS A 227 6.45 10.56 0.46
C LYS A 227 6.74 11.25 -0.85
N GLN A 228 6.09 12.38 -1.08
CA GLN A 228 6.28 13.24 -2.25
C GLN A 228 6.59 14.66 -1.79
N LEU A 229 7.54 15.32 -2.46
CA LEU A 229 7.89 16.71 -2.24
C LEU A 229 7.91 17.44 -3.57
N THR A 230 7.18 18.54 -3.65
CA THR A 230 7.33 19.55 -4.71
C THR A 230 8.11 20.74 -4.17
N VAL A 231 9.30 20.96 -4.72
CA VAL A 231 10.11 22.15 -4.46
C VAL A 231 9.81 23.19 -5.53
N ARG A 232 9.67 24.46 -5.12
CA ARG A 232 9.54 25.62 -6.00
C ARG A 232 10.58 26.66 -5.64
N LEU A 233 11.29 27.16 -6.65
CA LEU A 233 12.28 28.23 -6.49
C LEU A 233 11.77 29.49 -7.19
N HIS A 234 11.86 30.62 -6.49
CA HIS A 234 11.47 31.95 -6.95
C HIS A 234 12.66 32.91 -6.85
N GLN A 235 12.91 33.73 -7.88
CA GLN A 235 13.93 34.77 -7.83
C GLN A 235 13.31 36.13 -7.44
N LEU A 236 13.80 36.74 -6.37
CA LEU A 236 13.28 38.01 -5.85
C LEU A 236 13.72 39.25 -6.65
N ASN A 237 14.99 39.28 -7.05
CA ASN A 237 15.60 40.45 -7.73
C ASN A 237 15.44 40.40 -9.26
N GLU A 238 15.33 39.20 -9.83
CA GLU A 238 15.16 38.98 -11.26
C GLU A 238 14.11 37.91 -11.51
N PRO A 239 12.80 38.20 -11.29
CA PRO A 239 11.75 37.18 -11.24
C PRO A 239 11.61 36.35 -12.51
N THR A 240 12.08 36.85 -13.64
CA THR A 240 12.05 36.12 -14.92
C THR A 240 13.32 35.32 -15.22
N ASN A 241 14.38 35.47 -14.40
CA ASN A 241 15.69 34.86 -14.63
C ASN A 241 15.88 33.61 -13.76
N ILE A 242 15.01 32.61 -13.90
CA ILE A 242 15.13 31.31 -13.26
C ILE A 242 14.63 30.20 -14.20
N ASN A 243 15.38 29.09 -14.23
CA ASN A 243 15.01 27.89 -14.98
C ASN A 243 15.29 26.65 -14.15
N ALA A 244 14.35 25.71 -14.15
CA ALA A 244 14.49 24.45 -13.41
C ALA A 244 15.73 23.62 -13.81
N ASP A 245 16.15 23.71 -15.06
CA ASP A 245 17.32 23.00 -15.59
C ASP A 245 18.66 23.54 -15.04
N ASP A 246 18.66 24.76 -14.48
CA ASP A 246 19.84 25.38 -13.88
C ASP A 246 20.19 24.81 -12.51
N PHE A 247 19.29 24.00 -11.91
CA PHE A 247 19.46 23.47 -10.56
C PHE A 247 19.53 21.95 -10.53
N SER A 248 20.27 21.43 -9.55
CA SER A 248 20.20 20.04 -9.14
C SER A 248 19.62 19.96 -7.73
N TYR A 249 18.78 18.94 -7.50
CA TYR A 249 18.08 18.72 -6.24
C TYR A 249 18.40 17.32 -5.74
N GLN A 250 18.68 17.17 -4.46
CA GLN A 250 18.96 15.91 -3.83
C GLN A 250 18.32 15.85 -2.44
N ILE A 251 17.78 14.69 -2.08
CA ILE A 251 17.46 14.35 -0.70
C ILE A 251 18.37 13.18 -0.34
N THR A 252 19.08 13.29 0.79
CA THR A 252 19.88 12.19 1.34
C THR A 252 19.29 11.70 2.65
N ASP A 253 19.17 10.37 2.81
CA ASP A 253 18.64 9.72 4.02
C ASP A 253 18.96 8.23 4.02
N ALA A 254 19.09 7.60 5.19
CA ALA A 254 19.29 6.16 5.36
C ALA A 254 17.95 5.41 5.61
N ASN A 255 16.92 5.71 4.82
CA ASN A 255 15.53 5.29 5.06
C ASN A 255 14.99 4.24 4.06
N GLY A 256 15.88 3.57 3.33
CA GLY A 256 15.49 2.62 2.29
C GLY A 256 15.26 1.18 2.77
N TYR A 257 15.44 0.87 4.04
CA TYR A 257 15.32 -0.47 4.60
C TYR A 257 14.30 -0.48 5.75
N ILE A 258 13.10 -1.00 5.46
CA ILE A 258 11.94 -0.96 6.36
C ILE A 258 11.65 -2.34 6.90
N ASN A 259 11.50 -2.45 8.21
CA ASN A 259 11.21 -3.67 8.95
C ASN A 259 9.70 -4.02 8.90
N TYR A 260 9.34 -5.24 9.34
CA TYR A 260 7.95 -5.73 9.43
C TYR A 260 7.04 -4.85 10.30
N ASP A 261 7.59 -4.11 11.25
CA ASP A 261 6.86 -3.22 12.16
C ASP A 261 6.91 -1.74 11.76
N ASN A 262 7.33 -1.47 10.53
CA ASN A 262 7.52 -0.13 9.97
C ASN A 262 8.66 0.69 10.61
N SER A 263 9.50 0.09 11.45
CA SER A 263 10.76 0.72 11.89
C SER A 263 11.79 0.69 10.76
N LEU A 264 12.75 1.63 10.80
CA LEU A 264 13.88 1.59 9.88
C LEU A 264 14.97 0.65 10.42
N LEU A 265 15.47 -0.21 9.55
CA LEU A 265 16.67 -1.00 9.79
C LEU A 265 17.93 -0.21 9.39
N PRO A 266 19.10 -0.50 10.00
CA PRO A 266 20.35 0.13 9.56
C PRO A 266 20.59 -0.06 8.07
N ASP A 267 20.84 1.03 7.36
CA ASP A 267 21.03 1.07 5.91
C ASP A 267 22.15 2.04 5.52
N GLU A 268 22.63 1.95 4.30
CA GLU A 268 23.50 2.95 3.69
C GLU A 268 22.71 4.23 3.38
N GLU A 269 23.40 5.37 3.33
CA GLU A 269 22.79 6.63 2.89
C GLU A 269 22.36 6.54 1.43
N LEU A 270 21.15 6.98 1.14
CA LEU A 270 20.54 7.01 -0.18
C LEU A 270 20.42 8.44 -0.68
N THR A 271 20.66 8.64 -1.98
CA THR A 271 20.35 9.87 -2.69
C THR A 271 19.11 9.70 -3.54
N TYR A 272 18.10 10.55 -3.28
CA TYR A 272 16.90 10.69 -4.10
C TYR A 272 17.03 11.93 -4.98
N THR A 273 16.73 11.77 -6.28
CA THR A 273 16.72 12.85 -7.26
C THR A 273 15.32 13.09 -7.81
N PRO A 274 15.02 14.28 -8.40
CA PRO A 274 13.72 14.54 -9.01
C PRO A 274 13.38 13.53 -10.10
N TYR A 275 12.13 13.04 -10.09
CA TYR A 275 11.62 12.32 -11.24
C TYR A 275 11.08 13.26 -12.32
N LYS A 276 10.88 14.56 -11.98
CA LYS A 276 10.42 15.59 -12.90
C LYS A 276 10.90 16.96 -12.46
N THR A 277 11.41 17.76 -13.41
CA THR A 277 11.68 19.19 -13.26
C THR A 277 10.95 19.96 -14.37
N TRP A 278 10.48 21.17 -14.09
CA TRP A 278 9.84 22.03 -15.07
C TRP A 278 9.85 23.49 -14.61
N THR A 279 9.71 24.41 -15.57
CA THR A 279 9.56 25.85 -15.30
C THR A 279 8.15 26.29 -15.68
N THR A 280 7.51 27.09 -14.84
CA THR A 280 6.24 27.76 -15.15
C THR A 280 6.45 29.25 -15.31
N GLU A 281 5.63 29.89 -16.14
CA GLU A 281 5.65 31.32 -16.40
C GLU A 281 4.31 31.94 -16.00
N PHE A 282 4.35 33.04 -15.28
CA PHE A 282 3.22 33.92 -15.10
C PHE A 282 3.32 35.06 -16.11
N THR A 283 2.31 35.19 -16.96
CA THR A 283 2.25 36.20 -18.03
C THR A 283 1.08 37.15 -17.82
N THR A 284 1.27 38.42 -18.21
CA THR A 284 0.16 39.38 -18.28
C THR A 284 -0.80 39.01 -19.40
N PRO A 285 -2.03 39.63 -19.42
CA PRO A 285 -2.95 39.46 -20.55
C PRO A 285 -2.36 39.82 -21.90
N GLU A 286 -1.37 40.76 -21.94
CA GLU A 286 -0.66 41.20 -23.12
C GLU A 286 0.50 40.26 -23.53
N GLY A 287 0.71 39.15 -22.79
CA GLY A 287 1.70 38.11 -23.10
C GLY A 287 3.11 38.40 -22.60
N THR A 288 3.31 39.40 -21.72
CA THR A 288 4.61 39.69 -21.12
C THR A 288 4.85 38.78 -19.90
N VAL A 289 5.99 38.05 -19.91
CA VAL A 289 6.39 37.22 -18.76
C VAL A 289 6.79 38.13 -17.61
N GLN A 290 6.11 37.95 -16.46
CA GLN A 290 6.40 38.73 -15.23
C GLN A 290 7.18 37.92 -14.20
N GLU A 291 6.94 36.62 -14.12
CA GLU A 291 7.61 35.75 -13.17
C GLU A 291 7.81 34.35 -13.79
N ARG A 292 8.93 33.73 -13.44
CA ARG A 292 9.18 32.31 -13.67
C ARG A 292 9.36 31.61 -12.33
N THR A 293 8.89 30.38 -12.25
CA THR A 293 9.10 29.52 -11.09
C THR A 293 9.72 28.21 -11.57
N ALA A 294 10.84 27.84 -10.97
CA ALA A 294 11.47 26.55 -11.21
C ALA A 294 10.89 25.50 -10.24
N HIS A 295 10.51 24.36 -10.77
CA HIS A 295 9.87 23.28 -10.00
C HIS A 295 10.70 22.01 -10.07
N ALA A 296 10.70 21.25 -8.98
CA ALA A 296 11.20 19.88 -8.92
C ALA A 296 10.24 19.00 -8.11
N ALA A 297 9.91 17.80 -8.63
CA ALA A 297 9.12 16.82 -7.93
C ALA A 297 9.98 15.61 -7.58
N LEU A 298 10.05 15.29 -6.29
CA LEU A 298 10.81 14.19 -5.72
C LEU A 298 9.88 13.22 -5.02
N MET A 299 10.22 11.93 -5.05
CA MET A 299 9.61 10.92 -4.19
C MET A 299 10.69 10.17 -3.44
N PHE A 300 10.41 9.83 -2.20
CA PHE A 300 11.36 9.19 -1.29
C PHE A 300 10.62 8.32 -0.29
N SER A 301 11.37 7.53 0.48
CA SER A 301 10.84 6.61 1.48
C SER A 301 10.47 7.36 2.78
N ARG A 302 9.92 6.64 3.74
CA ARG A 302 9.46 7.12 5.04
C ARG A 302 10.50 8.00 5.72
N LEU A 303 10.07 9.16 6.25
CA LEU A 303 10.92 10.03 7.07
C LEU A 303 10.80 9.66 8.54
N VAL A 304 11.94 9.59 9.21
CA VAL A 304 12.02 9.48 10.67
C VAL A 304 12.71 10.73 11.21
N LEU A 305 12.08 11.40 12.19
CA LEU A 305 12.66 12.53 12.88
C LEU A 305 13.51 12.02 14.03
N HIS A 306 14.80 12.20 13.94
CA HIS A 306 15.75 11.88 14.99
C HIS A 306 15.83 13.00 16.04
N PRO A 307 16.17 12.69 17.31
CA PRO A 307 16.34 13.69 18.34
C PRO A 307 17.51 14.64 18.00
N VAL A 308 17.52 15.83 18.63
CA VAL A 308 18.56 16.85 18.37
C VAL A 308 19.98 16.33 18.56
N THR A 309 20.18 15.35 19.47
CA THR A 309 21.48 14.70 19.71
C THR A 309 21.93 13.77 18.56
N GLU A 310 21.04 13.46 17.62
CA GLU A 310 21.28 12.61 16.46
C GLU A 310 20.80 13.29 15.17
N ASN A 311 20.87 14.62 15.16
CA ASN A 311 20.33 15.45 14.07
C ASN A 311 21.00 15.17 12.72
N GLU A 312 22.23 14.68 12.72
CA GLU A 312 22.98 14.24 11.54
C GLU A 312 22.35 13.02 10.82
N LYS A 313 21.48 12.29 11.51
CA LYS A 313 20.75 11.15 10.94
C LYS A 313 19.46 11.56 10.21
N ASN A 314 19.05 12.84 10.32
CA ASN A 314 17.85 13.32 9.64
C ASN A 314 18.10 13.48 8.12
N ALA A 315 17.05 13.28 7.35
CA ALA A 315 17.05 13.56 5.92
C ALA A 315 17.49 15.01 5.61
N ILE A 316 18.36 15.19 4.62
CA ILE A 316 18.83 16.49 4.17
C ILE A 316 18.32 16.76 2.76
N LEU A 317 17.72 17.93 2.54
CA LEU A 317 17.48 18.48 1.20
C LEU A 317 18.60 19.43 0.84
N SER A 318 19.26 19.20 -0.29
CA SER A 318 20.28 20.06 -0.86
C SER A 318 19.94 20.45 -2.30
N ILE A 319 20.16 21.73 -2.64
CA ILE A 319 19.93 22.28 -3.99
C ILE A 319 21.15 23.07 -4.41
N TRP A 320 21.69 22.77 -5.58
CA TRP A 320 22.85 23.46 -6.15
C TRP A 320 22.48 24.15 -7.45
N ASN A 321 23.07 25.32 -7.69
CA ASN A 321 23.07 25.95 -8.98
C ASN A 321 24.16 25.29 -9.84
N LYS A 322 23.78 24.63 -10.93
CA LYS A 322 24.72 23.93 -11.84
C LYS A 322 25.66 24.88 -12.59
N LYS A 323 25.29 26.16 -12.76
CA LYS A 323 26.08 27.15 -13.47
C LYS A 323 27.23 27.71 -12.62
N THR A 324 26.95 27.95 -11.33
CA THR A 324 27.92 28.50 -10.39
C THR A 324 28.62 27.44 -9.56
N GLY A 325 28.03 26.25 -9.43
CA GLY A 325 28.49 25.19 -8.52
C GLY A 325 28.17 25.48 -7.03
N GLU A 326 27.44 26.54 -6.75
CA GLU A 326 27.09 26.99 -5.40
C GLU A 326 25.93 26.18 -4.83
N GLU A 327 26.02 25.81 -3.54
CA GLU A 327 24.89 25.22 -2.79
C GLU A 327 23.91 26.34 -2.40
N VAL A 328 22.73 26.33 -3.02
CA VAL A 328 21.72 27.38 -2.88
C VAL A 328 20.84 27.14 -1.65
N VAL A 329 20.56 25.86 -1.33
CA VAL A 329 19.74 25.44 -0.20
C VAL A 329 20.35 24.20 0.41
N ARG A 330 20.44 24.19 1.76
CA ARG A 330 20.71 23.01 2.56
C ARG A 330 19.89 23.08 3.84
N ILE A 331 18.97 22.11 4.03
CA ILE A 331 18.10 22.08 5.19
C ILE A 331 17.94 20.66 5.73
N ASN A 332 17.70 20.55 7.05
CA ASN A 332 17.17 19.35 7.68
C ASN A 332 15.71 19.18 7.22
N LEU A 333 15.48 18.25 6.30
CA LEU A 333 14.17 18.07 5.67
C LEU A 333 13.14 17.54 6.66
N ALA A 334 13.49 16.55 7.47
CA ALA A 334 12.55 15.94 8.42
C ALA A 334 12.08 16.96 9.48
N ASP A 335 13.00 17.74 10.05
CA ASP A 335 12.65 18.78 11.01
C ASP A 335 11.83 19.91 10.37
N CYS A 336 12.23 20.35 9.17
CA CYS A 336 11.50 21.38 8.42
C CYS A 336 10.06 20.95 8.12
N LEU A 337 9.86 19.77 7.57
CA LEU A 337 8.52 19.27 7.20
C LEU A 337 7.66 19.02 8.44
N ALA A 338 8.24 18.54 9.54
CA ALA A 338 7.53 18.31 10.81
C ALA A 338 6.89 19.58 11.37
N GLN A 339 7.40 20.76 11.00
CA GLN A 339 6.80 22.04 11.42
C GLN A 339 5.40 22.26 10.82
N GLY A 340 5.09 21.56 9.73
CA GLY A 340 3.76 21.57 9.10
C GLY A 340 2.62 21.18 10.05
N ARG A 341 2.93 20.42 11.12
CA ARG A 341 1.94 20.09 12.16
C ARG A 341 1.25 21.28 12.78
N GLY A 342 1.88 22.46 12.78
CA GLY A 342 1.28 23.71 13.27
C GLY A 342 0.02 24.14 12.53
N ALA A 343 -0.20 23.66 11.29
CA ALA A 343 -1.46 23.88 10.59
C ALA A 343 -2.62 23.02 11.14
N PHE A 344 -2.30 22.01 11.94
CA PHE A 344 -3.22 21.04 12.53
C PHE A 344 -3.23 21.10 14.05
N GLU A 345 -3.09 22.31 14.62
CA GLU A 345 -2.99 22.52 16.07
C GLU A 345 -4.11 21.82 16.87
N ASN A 346 -5.34 21.83 16.34
CA ASN A 346 -6.49 21.15 16.97
C ASN A 346 -6.36 19.61 17.01
N MET A 347 -5.42 19.03 16.28
CA MET A 347 -5.22 17.59 16.18
C MET A 347 -4.13 17.07 17.11
N ASN A 348 -3.29 17.96 17.66
CA ASN A 348 -2.18 17.66 18.58
C ASN A 348 -1.22 16.55 18.07
N TYR A 349 -0.94 16.52 16.77
CA TYR A 349 0.01 15.56 16.23
C TYR A 349 1.40 15.77 16.80
N SER A 350 2.07 14.68 17.21
CA SER A 350 3.52 14.73 17.42
C SER A 350 4.23 15.02 16.09
N ALA A 351 5.48 15.42 16.13
CA ALA A 351 6.27 15.68 14.93
C ALA A 351 6.35 14.45 14.02
N GLN A 352 6.66 13.27 14.58
CA GLN A 352 6.71 12.02 13.83
C GLN A 352 5.33 11.59 13.31
N GLU A 353 4.29 11.71 14.13
CA GLU A 353 2.93 11.37 13.70
C GLU A 353 2.49 12.20 12.49
N PHE A 354 2.82 13.49 12.47
CA PHE A 354 2.55 14.34 11.33
C PHE A 354 3.32 13.88 10.09
N LEU A 355 4.61 13.55 10.20
CA LEU A 355 5.41 13.02 9.09
C LEU A 355 4.88 11.68 8.58
N ASP A 356 4.36 10.83 9.46
CA ASP A 356 3.76 9.56 9.04
C ASP A 356 2.41 9.75 8.33
N ARG A 357 1.58 10.73 8.76
CA ARG A 357 0.26 11.02 8.20
C ARG A 357 0.29 11.82 6.90
N GLU A 358 1.20 12.82 6.79
CA GLU A 358 1.35 13.64 5.58
C GLU A 358 2.21 12.90 4.55
N TYR A 359 1.88 13.06 3.28
CA TYR A 359 2.61 12.41 2.19
C TYR A 359 2.88 13.33 0.99
N ASP A 360 2.24 14.50 0.91
CA ASP A 360 2.38 15.45 -0.21
C ASP A 360 2.81 16.82 0.30
N TYR A 361 4.12 17.05 0.31
CA TYR A 361 4.73 18.26 0.81
C TYR A 361 5.04 19.25 -0.30
N LYS A 362 5.02 20.56 0.03
CA LYS A 362 5.39 21.65 -0.87
C LYS A 362 6.30 22.63 -0.15
N LEU A 363 7.47 22.91 -0.74
CA LEU A 363 8.41 23.89 -0.24
C LEU A 363 8.66 24.95 -1.29
N ASP A 364 8.47 26.22 -0.93
CA ASP A 364 8.81 27.38 -1.74
C ASP A 364 10.05 28.03 -1.16
N PHE A 365 11.10 28.19 -1.95
CA PHE A 365 12.30 28.95 -1.60
C PHE A 365 12.37 30.22 -2.43
N PHE A 366 12.64 31.33 -1.76
CA PHE A 366 12.75 32.65 -2.35
C PHE A 366 14.22 33.07 -2.34
N LEU A 367 14.80 33.18 -3.54
CA LEU A 367 16.23 33.39 -3.76
C LEU A 367 16.54 34.85 -4.08
N LYS A 368 17.72 35.30 -3.68
CA LYS A 368 18.34 36.53 -4.16
C LYS A 368 19.73 36.20 -4.68
N GLY A 369 19.88 36.10 -6.00
CA GLY A 369 21.05 35.43 -6.59
C GLY A 369 21.06 33.96 -6.21
N ASP A 370 22.21 33.45 -5.74
CA ASP A 370 22.36 32.04 -5.29
C ASP A 370 22.11 31.83 -3.78
N GLN A 371 21.56 32.83 -3.09
CA GLN A 371 21.25 32.75 -1.67
C GLN A 371 19.74 32.74 -1.45
N TRP A 372 19.22 31.78 -0.71
CA TRP A 372 17.84 31.80 -0.27
C TRP A 372 17.66 32.75 0.91
N GLN A 373 16.56 33.50 0.90
CA GLN A 373 16.27 34.52 1.89
C GLN A 373 15.23 34.03 2.89
N TYR A 374 14.23 33.32 2.44
CA TYR A 374 13.20 32.71 3.25
C TYR A 374 12.55 31.56 2.49
N MET A 375 11.86 30.70 3.22
CA MET A 375 11.07 29.62 2.65
C MET A 375 9.65 29.63 3.18
N GLN A 376 8.76 28.98 2.43
CA GLN A 376 7.38 28.73 2.83
C GLN A 376 7.08 27.24 2.72
N LEU A 377 6.50 26.68 3.78
CA LEU A 377 5.95 25.32 3.74
C LEU A 377 4.47 25.39 3.36
N GLY A 378 4.13 24.85 2.21
CA GLY A 378 2.76 24.73 1.73
C GLY A 378 2.11 23.46 2.27
N ILE A 379 0.93 23.60 2.87
CA ILE A 379 0.13 22.48 3.36
C ILE A 379 -1.21 22.54 2.65
N SER A 380 -1.63 21.41 2.06
CA SER A 380 -2.94 21.28 1.41
C SER A 380 -3.93 20.65 2.40
N ILE A 381 -4.98 21.36 2.75
CA ILE A 381 -6.09 20.85 3.58
C ILE A 381 -7.35 20.98 2.76
N LEU A 382 -7.90 19.88 2.21
CA LEU A 382 -9.18 19.84 1.49
C LEU A 382 -9.37 21.04 0.55
N ASP A 383 -8.52 21.18 -0.46
CA ASP A 383 -8.52 22.31 -1.43
C ASP A 383 -8.13 23.70 -0.85
N TRP A 384 -7.88 23.81 0.44
CA TRP A 384 -7.36 25.02 1.06
C TRP A 384 -5.85 24.92 1.24
N SER A 385 -5.11 25.92 0.81
CA SER A 385 -3.66 26.01 1.06
C SER A 385 -3.40 26.94 2.23
N LYS A 386 -2.76 26.44 3.30
CA LYS A 386 -2.18 27.25 4.39
C LYS A 386 -0.69 27.40 4.14
N ARG A 387 -0.16 28.62 4.21
CA ARG A 387 1.28 28.88 4.06
C ARG A 387 1.86 29.22 5.44
N ILE A 388 2.92 28.53 5.81
CA ILE A 388 3.71 28.85 7.00
C ILE A 388 4.98 29.54 6.49
N GLN A 389 5.15 30.82 6.82
CA GLN A 389 6.32 31.58 6.43
C GLN A 389 7.32 31.55 7.58
N ARG A 390 8.57 31.21 7.29
CA ARG A 390 9.69 31.37 8.22
C ARG A 390 10.74 32.28 7.59
N ALA A 391 11.16 33.29 8.35
CA ALA A 391 12.36 34.03 8.12
C ALA A 391 13.39 33.52 9.14
N ASP A 392 14.57 33.19 8.67
CA ASP A 392 15.73 32.74 9.46
C ASP A 392 15.57 31.34 10.09
N LEU A 393 16.24 30.38 9.51
CA LEU A 393 16.63 29.13 10.19
C LEU A 393 18.13 29.12 10.43
#